data_94689b8fabec6b61396a1145591d7ef3
#
_entry.id   94689b8fabec6b61396a1145591d7ef3
#
_cell.length_a   1.000
_cell.length_b   1.000
_cell.length_c   1.000
_cell.angle_alpha   90.00
_cell.angle_beta   90.00
_cell.angle_gamma   90.00
#
_symmetry.space_group_name_H-M   'P 1'
#
loop_
_entity.id
_entity.type
_entity.pdbx_description
1 polymer ?
#
loop_
_entity_poly.entity_id
_entity_poly.type
_entity_poly.pdbx_seq_one_letter_code
_entity_poly.pdbx_strand_id
1 'polypeptide(L)'
;VDMLANIGQHYGEISSNPYKPMFNRAVQAPYPPGSVFKLVNGLIGLEEGVVTTSTHYPCSMGYHFGRNKLGCHAHKSPLSFEESIMMSCNAYYCYILRDLLENKKYGSIGIAMDKWQEYVKSFGFGQKLGSDFPSELGGFIPGSGYYNKVYGKGGWKATTVISLSIGQGEIGTTPLHMANLCATIASRGFYYIPHIVKDSDNVSIDPKYKEKRYTMVDTTHFPKVVGGMYRAVNSGFGSGGTASIAAVDGLEICGKTG
;
A
#
# COMPACT_ATOMS: atom_id res chain seq x y z
N VAL A 1 6.94 14.36 30.15
CA VAL A 1 8.27 13.80 30.45
C VAL A 1 8.26 13.22 31.86
N ASP A 2 7.73 13.93 32.88
CA ASP A 2 7.70 13.46 34.26
C ASP A 2 6.86 12.20 34.49
N MET A 3 5.74 12.04 33.79
CA MET A 3 4.92 10.81 33.82
C MET A 3 5.69 9.56 33.37
N LEU A 4 6.55 9.68 32.35
CA LEU A 4 7.34 8.55 31.84
C LEU A 4 8.48 8.20 32.80
N ALA A 5 9.08 9.19 33.46
CA ALA A 5 10.13 8.96 34.46
C ALA A 5 9.60 8.23 35.71
N ASN A 6 8.30 8.45 36.04
CA ASN A 6 7.64 7.89 37.22
C ASN A 6 6.41 7.04 36.85
N ILE A 7 6.53 6.24 35.79
CA ILE A 7 5.41 5.49 35.18
C ILE A 7 4.66 4.62 36.23
N GLY A 8 5.37 4.06 37.21
CA GLY A 8 4.74 3.25 38.25
C GLY A 8 3.74 4.02 39.11
N GLN A 9 4.00 5.29 39.39
CA GLN A 9 3.10 6.16 40.16
C GLN A 9 1.88 6.61 39.36
N HIS A 10 2.02 6.76 38.03
CA HIS A 10 0.99 7.20 37.11
C HIS A 10 0.32 6.06 36.33
N TYR A 11 0.68 4.79 36.62
CA TYR A 11 0.20 3.65 35.85
C TYR A 11 -1.33 3.55 35.78
N GLY A 12 -2.01 3.79 36.91
CA GLY A 12 -3.47 3.77 36.98
C GLY A 12 -4.11 4.82 36.08
N GLU A 13 -3.58 6.03 36.09
CA GLU A 13 -4.03 7.13 35.24
C GLU A 13 -3.79 6.86 33.76
N ILE A 14 -2.58 6.39 33.42
CA ILE A 14 -2.18 6.08 32.04
C ILE A 14 -2.99 4.89 31.49
N SER A 15 -3.18 3.82 32.27
CA SER A 15 -3.89 2.62 31.84
C SER A 15 -5.40 2.83 31.67
N SER A 16 -6.01 3.70 32.47
CA SER A 16 -7.44 4.06 32.38
C SER A 16 -7.73 5.16 31.37
N ASN A 17 -6.71 5.79 30.78
CA ASN A 17 -6.87 6.88 29.83
C ASN A 17 -7.58 6.39 28.55
N PRO A 18 -8.72 7.03 28.16
CA PRO A 18 -9.49 6.62 26.98
C PRO A 18 -8.71 6.71 25.66
N TYR A 19 -7.68 7.55 25.58
CA TYR A 19 -6.80 7.68 24.42
C TYR A 19 -5.75 6.57 24.32
N LYS A 20 -5.66 5.66 25.32
CA LYS A 20 -4.76 4.51 25.34
C LYS A 20 -3.31 4.87 24.97
N PRO A 21 -2.63 5.73 25.75
CA PRO A 21 -1.28 6.23 25.43
C PRO A 21 -0.22 5.10 25.38
N MET A 22 -0.46 3.97 26.05
CA MET A 22 0.43 2.80 26.03
C MET A 22 0.25 1.94 24.76
N PHE A 23 -0.79 2.19 23.97
CA PHE A 23 -1.02 1.44 22.73
C PHE A 23 -0.20 2.03 21.60
N ASN A 24 0.83 1.32 21.16
CA ASN A 24 1.70 1.75 20.07
C ASN A 24 1.00 1.59 18.71
N ARG A 25 0.30 2.62 18.28
CA ARG A 25 -0.45 2.61 17.01
C ARG A 25 0.42 2.39 15.80
N ALA A 26 1.69 2.76 15.84
CA ALA A 26 2.61 2.61 14.72
C ALA A 26 2.79 1.15 14.29
N VAL A 27 2.74 0.22 15.26
CA VAL A 27 3.02 -1.21 15.02
C VAL A 27 1.85 -2.13 15.39
N GLN A 28 0.83 -1.61 16.11
CA GLN A 28 -0.25 -2.44 16.66
C GLN A 28 -1.64 -2.10 16.11
N ALA A 29 -1.80 -0.98 15.37
CA ALA A 29 -3.09 -0.60 14.83
C ALA A 29 -3.14 -0.84 13.32
N PRO A 30 -3.88 -1.87 12.85
CA PRO A 30 -4.12 -2.07 11.43
C PRO A 30 -5.20 -1.10 10.93
N TYR A 31 -4.88 -0.37 9.87
CA TYR A 31 -5.79 0.52 9.15
C TYR A 31 -5.88 0.11 7.68
N PRO A 32 -6.98 0.38 6.98
CA PRO A 32 -7.00 0.33 5.53
C PRO A 32 -5.97 1.34 4.97
N PRO A 33 -5.05 0.94 4.09
CA PRO A 33 -4.01 1.84 3.56
C PRO A 33 -4.56 2.91 2.60
N GLY A 34 -5.78 2.72 2.10
CA GLY A 34 -6.40 3.63 1.15
C GLY A 34 -5.60 3.78 -0.15
N SER A 35 -5.72 4.93 -0.78
CA SER A 35 -5.16 5.19 -2.12
C SER A 35 -3.63 5.10 -2.22
N VAL A 36 -2.90 5.07 -1.12
CA VAL A 36 -1.45 4.81 -1.15
C VAL A 36 -1.17 3.40 -1.65
N PHE A 37 -2.06 2.44 -1.38
CA PHE A 37 -1.94 1.06 -1.85
C PHE A 37 -2.02 0.90 -3.37
N LYS A 38 -2.54 1.91 -4.08
CA LYS A 38 -2.53 1.96 -5.54
C LYS A 38 -1.12 1.88 -6.13
N LEU A 39 -0.10 2.38 -5.41
CA LEU A 39 1.29 2.26 -5.85
C LEU A 39 1.72 0.79 -5.93
N VAL A 40 1.32 -0.03 -4.95
CA VAL A 40 1.57 -1.48 -4.94
C VAL A 40 0.83 -2.15 -6.10
N ASN A 41 -0.48 -1.89 -6.26
CA ASN A 41 -1.26 -2.46 -7.35
C ASN A 41 -0.76 -2.01 -8.73
N GLY A 42 -0.29 -0.77 -8.86
CA GLY A 42 0.33 -0.26 -10.08
C GLY A 42 1.62 -0.99 -10.43
N LEU A 43 2.50 -1.19 -9.45
CA LEU A 43 3.74 -1.95 -9.62
C LEU A 43 3.46 -3.40 -10.04
N ILE A 44 2.52 -4.07 -9.35
CA ILE A 44 2.10 -5.43 -9.71
C ILE A 44 1.50 -5.47 -11.12
N GLY A 45 0.69 -4.48 -11.48
CA GLY A 45 0.10 -4.40 -12.82
C GLY A 45 1.11 -4.24 -13.94
N LEU A 46 2.19 -3.48 -13.70
CA LEU A 46 3.32 -3.35 -14.63
C LEU A 46 4.12 -4.65 -14.74
N GLU A 47 4.42 -5.29 -13.61
CA GLU A 47 5.16 -6.58 -13.55
C GLU A 47 4.41 -7.68 -14.28
N GLU A 48 3.10 -7.75 -14.07
CA GLU A 48 2.22 -8.75 -14.69
C GLU A 48 1.87 -8.44 -16.15
N GLY A 49 2.28 -7.27 -16.66
CA GLY A 49 2.02 -6.84 -18.03
C GLY A 49 0.55 -6.55 -18.34
N VAL A 50 -0.32 -6.46 -17.31
CA VAL A 50 -1.74 -6.10 -17.51
C VAL A 50 -1.91 -4.61 -17.76
N VAL A 51 -0.92 -3.81 -17.45
CA VAL A 51 -0.84 -2.39 -17.75
C VAL A 51 0.57 -2.00 -18.19
N THR A 52 0.67 -1.00 -19.05
CA THR A 52 1.92 -0.36 -19.47
C THR A 52 1.83 1.15 -19.23
N THR A 53 2.92 1.88 -19.40
CA THR A 53 2.91 3.36 -19.30
C THR A 53 2.01 4.01 -20.34
N SER A 54 1.78 3.36 -21.50
CA SER A 54 0.91 3.81 -22.57
C SER A 54 -0.55 3.34 -22.44
N THR A 55 -0.86 2.50 -21.46
CA THR A 55 -2.24 2.04 -21.23
C THR A 55 -3.09 3.19 -20.72
N HIS A 56 -4.25 3.41 -21.36
CA HIS A 56 -5.22 4.44 -20.98
C HIS A 56 -6.53 3.77 -20.59
N TYR A 57 -7.02 4.07 -19.40
CA TYR A 57 -8.34 3.63 -18.94
C TYR A 57 -9.29 4.81 -18.74
N PRO A 58 -10.58 4.64 -19.12
CA PRO A 58 -11.60 5.64 -18.91
C PRO A 58 -12.04 5.70 -17.44
N CYS A 59 -12.56 6.87 -17.05
CA CYS A 59 -13.22 7.06 -15.78
C CYS A 59 -14.43 7.97 -15.94
N SER A 60 -15.61 7.42 -15.72
CA SER A 60 -16.88 8.16 -15.70
C SER A 60 -17.34 8.34 -14.24
N MET A 61 -16.57 9.13 -13.45
CA MET A 61 -16.80 9.35 -12.02
C MET A 61 -16.77 8.05 -11.21
N GLY A 62 -16.07 7.02 -11.69
CA GLY A 62 -15.91 5.72 -11.02
C GLY A 62 -15.78 4.55 -11.97
N TYR A 63 -15.61 3.37 -11.38
CA TYR A 63 -15.61 2.08 -12.07
C TYR A 63 -17.01 1.46 -11.97
N HIS A 64 -17.63 1.20 -13.10
CA HIS A 64 -18.98 0.64 -13.20
C HIS A 64 -18.94 -0.87 -13.46
N PHE A 65 -19.71 -1.65 -12.70
CA PHE A 65 -19.82 -3.10 -12.84
C PHE A 65 -21.25 -3.56 -12.54
N GLY A 66 -21.94 -4.03 -13.56
CA GLY A 66 -23.38 -4.31 -13.47
C GLY A 66 -24.17 -3.05 -13.07
N ARG A 67 -24.96 -3.15 -11.99
CA ARG A 67 -25.70 -2.02 -11.39
C ARG A 67 -24.91 -1.26 -10.33
N ASN A 68 -23.70 -1.70 -10.02
CA ASN A 68 -22.87 -1.14 -8.95
C ASN A 68 -21.80 -0.18 -9.53
N LYS A 69 -21.30 0.66 -8.65
CA LYS A 69 -20.24 1.62 -8.96
C LYS A 69 -19.28 1.76 -7.78
N LEU A 70 -17.97 1.66 -8.02
CA LEU A 70 -16.97 2.16 -7.11
C LEU A 70 -16.64 3.60 -7.52
N GLY A 71 -17.01 4.59 -6.67
CA GLY A 71 -16.94 6.01 -7.00
C GLY A 71 -15.52 6.53 -7.21
N CYS A 72 -15.39 7.59 -7.99
CA CYS A 72 -14.18 8.40 -8.15
C CYS A 72 -14.55 9.88 -8.14
N HIS A 73 -13.58 10.75 -7.88
CA HIS A 73 -13.75 12.19 -8.01
C HIS A 73 -13.62 12.66 -9.47
N ALA A 74 -14.02 13.89 -9.73
CA ALA A 74 -13.95 14.48 -11.08
C ALA A 74 -12.48 14.73 -11.49
N HIS A 75 -12.13 14.28 -12.67
CA HIS A 75 -10.84 14.54 -13.35
C HIS A 75 -10.98 14.29 -14.85
N LYS A 76 -9.97 14.66 -15.64
CA LYS A 76 -9.94 14.34 -17.07
C LYS A 76 -9.96 12.82 -17.31
N SER A 77 -10.43 12.40 -18.47
CA SER A 77 -10.51 11.00 -18.88
C SER A 77 -10.33 10.89 -20.41
N PRO A 78 -9.65 9.86 -20.92
CA PRO A 78 -8.97 8.78 -20.21
C PRO A 78 -7.68 9.24 -19.54
N LEU A 79 -7.11 8.41 -18.64
CA LEU A 79 -5.82 8.66 -17.98
C LEU A 79 -4.77 7.65 -18.40
N SER A 80 -3.52 8.10 -18.53
CA SER A 80 -2.34 7.25 -18.61
C SER A 80 -1.95 6.74 -17.20
N PHE A 81 -0.96 5.85 -17.14
CA PHE A 81 -0.50 5.24 -15.87
C PHE A 81 -0.04 6.31 -14.86
N GLU A 82 0.86 7.21 -15.26
CA GLU A 82 1.36 8.26 -14.34
C GLU A 82 0.26 9.24 -13.92
N GLU A 83 -0.63 9.62 -14.85
CA GLU A 83 -1.76 10.47 -14.54
C GLU A 83 -2.74 9.82 -13.56
N SER A 84 -2.89 8.50 -13.61
CA SER A 84 -3.73 7.76 -12.66
C SER A 84 -3.20 7.85 -11.24
N ILE A 85 -1.86 7.88 -11.05
CA ILE A 85 -1.21 8.10 -9.75
C ILE A 85 -1.38 9.57 -9.33
N MET A 86 -1.05 10.50 -10.24
CA MET A 86 -1.16 11.94 -10.02
C MET A 86 -2.56 12.34 -9.53
N MET A 87 -3.58 11.88 -10.23
CA MET A 87 -4.98 12.18 -9.96
C MET A 87 -5.64 11.18 -9.01
N SER A 88 -4.93 10.16 -8.55
CA SER A 88 -5.48 9.14 -7.63
C SER A 88 -6.77 8.47 -8.14
N CYS A 89 -6.89 8.19 -9.44
CA CYS A 89 -8.09 7.65 -10.05
C CYS A 89 -8.45 6.26 -9.52
N ASN A 90 -9.64 6.08 -8.97
CA ASN A 90 -10.10 4.78 -8.47
C ASN A 90 -10.39 3.80 -9.61
N ALA A 91 -11.05 4.26 -10.68
CA ALA A 91 -11.42 3.39 -11.79
C ALA A 91 -10.21 2.74 -12.47
N TYR A 92 -9.12 3.49 -12.64
CA TYR A 92 -7.89 2.96 -13.24
C TYR A 92 -7.37 1.72 -12.50
N TYR A 93 -7.34 1.77 -11.18
CA TYR A 93 -6.86 0.65 -10.36
C TYR A 93 -7.85 -0.50 -10.27
N CYS A 94 -9.15 -0.22 -10.40
CA CYS A 94 -10.15 -1.27 -10.56
C CYS A 94 -9.92 -2.07 -11.86
N TYR A 95 -9.58 -1.40 -12.96
CA TYR A 95 -9.21 -2.10 -14.21
C TYR A 95 -7.95 -2.94 -14.02
N ILE A 96 -6.90 -2.41 -13.41
CA ILE A 96 -5.65 -3.19 -13.15
C ILE A 96 -5.96 -4.46 -12.36
N LEU A 97 -6.66 -4.35 -11.23
CA LEU A 97 -6.95 -5.51 -10.39
C LEU A 97 -7.85 -6.52 -11.10
N ARG A 98 -8.89 -6.06 -11.80
CA ARG A 98 -9.74 -6.93 -12.60
C ARG A 98 -8.93 -7.69 -13.65
N ASP A 99 -8.15 -6.98 -14.45
CA ASP A 99 -7.40 -7.57 -15.57
C ASP A 99 -6.33 -8.54 -15.07
N LEU A 100 -5.80 -8.32 -13.86
CA LEU A 100 -4.90 -9.25 -13.20
C LEU A 100 -5.64 -10.50 -12.72
N LEU A 101 -6.77 -10.34 -12.02
CA LEU A 101 -7.52 -11.48 -11.45
C LEU A 101 -8.23 -12.32 -12.52
N GLU A 102 -8.59 -11.73 -13.65
CA GLU A 102 -9.23 -12.39 -14.80
C GLU A 102 -8.22 -12.82 -15.87
N ASN A 103 -6.91 -12.67 -15.59
CA ASN A 103 -5.88 -13.07 -16.56
C ASN A 103 -5.87 -14.58 -16.76
N LYS A 104 -6.12 -15.00 -18.00
CA LYS A 104 -6.24 -16.42 -18.39
C LYS A 104 -4.99 -17.25 -18.12
N LYS A 105 -3.79 -16.62 -18.01
CA LYS A 105 -2.55 -17.34 -17.69
C LYS A 105 -2.59 -18.07 -16.36
N TYR A 106 -3.44 -17.65 -15.44
CA TYR A 106 -3.58 -18.29 -14.12
C TYR A 106 -4.59 -19.43 -14.09
N GLY A 107 -5.38 -19.62 -15.13
CA GLY A 107 -6.38 -20.67 -15.19
C GLY A 107 -7.58 -20.49 -14.25
N SER A 108 -7.43 -19.83 -13.11
CA SER A 108 -8.53 -19.51 -12.20
C SER A 108 -8.28 -18.21 -11.42
N ILE A 109 -9.38 -17.55 -11.03
CA ILE A 109 -9.33 -16.34 -10.21
C ILE A 109 -8.67 -16.59 -8.84
N GLY A 110 -8.82 -17.80 -8.28
CA GLY A 110 -8.20 -18.17 -7.01
C GLY A 110 -6.68 -18.15 -7.11
N ILE A 111 -6.12 -18.73 -8.17
CA ILE A 111 -4.66 -18.74 -8.40
C ILE A 111 -4.15 -17.32 -8.66
N ALA A 112 -4.88 -16.53 -9.46
CA ALA A 112 -4.53 -15.13 -9.70
C ALA A 112 -4.53 -14.29 -8.40
N MET A 113 -5.52 -14.52 -7.53
CA MET A 113 -5.63 -13.86 -6.23
C MET A 113 -4.48 -14.22 -5.28
N ASP A 114 -4.11 -15.50 -5.24
CA ASP A 114 -2.99 -15.95 -4.41
C ASP A 114 -1.66 -15.39 -4.95
N LYS A 115 -1.51 -15.28 -6.28
CA LYS A 115 -0.35 -14.63 -6.89
C LYS A 115 -0.28 -13.14 -6.56
N TRP A 116 -1.41 -12.43 -6.64
CA TRP A 116 -1.49 -11.05 -6.17
C TRP A 116 -1.09 -10.92 -4.69
N GLN A 117 -1.57 -11.83 -3.82
CA GLN A 117 -1.22 -11.83 -2.41
C GLN A 117 0.29 -12.06 -2.19
N GLU A 118 0.93 -12.95 -2.97
CA GLU A 118 2.39 -13.17 -2.92
C GLU A 118 3.16 -11.89 -3.25
N TYR A 119 2.78 -11.19 -4.33
CA TYR A 119 3.37 -9.90 -4.68
C TYR A 119 3.22 -8.90 -3.52
N VAL A 120 2.02 -8.75 -2.98
CA VAL A 120 1.75 -7.81 -1.87
C VAL A 120 2.62 -8.17 -0.66
N LYS A 121 2.73 -9.46 -0.32
CA LYS A 121 3.59 -9.92 0.79
C LYS A 121 5.07 -9.65 0.55
N SER A 122 5.54 -9.63 -0.69
CA SER A 122 6.93 -9.31 -0.99
C SER A 122 7.33 -7.88 -0.63
N PHE A 123 6.35 -6.96 -0.50
CA PHE A 123 6.54 -5.61 0.05
C PHE A 123 6.53 -5.58 1.60
N GLY A 124 6.37 -6.72 2.26
CA GLY A 124 6.28 -6.83 3.71
C GLY A 124 4.87 -6.78 4.29
N PHE A 125 3.83 -6.57 3.49
CA PHE A 125 2.44 -6.52 3.96
C PHE A 125 1.91 -7.90 4.37
N GLY A 126 0.93 -7.91 5.29
CA GLY A 126 0.24 -9.14 5.71
C GLY A 126 1.10 -10.09 6.55
N GLN A 127 2.24 -9.63 7.02
CA GLN A 127 3.18 -10.37 7.86
C GLN A 127 3.96 -9.41 8.76
N LYS A 128 4.52 -9.91 9.86
CA LYS A 128 5.46 -9.12 10.65
C LYS A 128 6.71 -8.85 9.82
N LEU A 129 7.20 -7.62 9.84
CA LEU A 129 8.47 -7.27 9.19
C LEU A 129 9.67 -7.88 9.93
N GLY A 130 9.50 -8.20 11.21
CA GLY A 130 10.53 -8.75 12.08
C GLY A 130 11.37 -7.67 12.76
N SER A 131 10.77 -6.50 12.96
CA SER A 131 11.39 -5.37 13.65
C SER A 131 11.73 -5.68 15.11
N ASP A 132 12.51 -4.81 15.74
CA ASP A 132 12.80 -4.84 17.18
C ASP A 132 11.70 -4.16 18.03
N PHE A 133 10.62 -3.71 17.40
CA PHE A 133 9.46 -3.16 18.10
C PHE A 133 8.67 -4.29 18.81
N PRO A 134 8.38 -4.15 20.10
CA PRO A 134 7.56 -5.11 20.80
C PRO A 134 6.12 -5.10 20.25
N SER A 135 5.50 -6.29 20.21
CA SER A 135 4.10 -6.46 19.83
C SER A 135 3.76 -6.02 18.40
N GLU A 136 4.71 -6.08 17.46
CA GLU A 136 4.48 -5.85 16.05
C GLU A 136 3.37 -6.75 15.49
N LEU A 137 2.40 -6.18 14.78
CA LEU A 137 1.35 -6.90 14.05
C LEU A 137 1.65 -6.95 12.55
N GLY A 138 1.32 -8.08 11.92
CA GLY A 138 1.51 -8.27 10.47
C GLY A 138 0.43 -7.60 9.60
N GLY A 139 -0.64 -7.09 10.20
CA GLY A 139 -1.80 -6.68 9.41
C GLY A 139 -2.53 -7.87 8.78
N PHE A 140 -3.33 -7.61 7.74
CA PHE A 140 -4.06 -8.64 7.02
C PHE A 140 -4.13 -8.33 5.52
N ILE A 141 -3.77 -9.32 4.70
CA ILE A 141 -3.94 -9.30 3.24
C ILE A 141 -4.71 -10.57 2.86
N PRO A 142 -5.91 -10.45 2.29
CA PRO A 142 -6.72 -11.61 1.93
C PRO A 142 -6.12 -12.36 0.74
N GLY A 143 -6.25 -13.68 0.74
CA GLY A 143 -5.99 -14.56 -0.39
C GLY A 143 -7.25 -15.31 -0.81
N SER A 144 -7.14 -16.23 -1.78
CA SER A 144 -8.27 -17.01 -2.28
C SER A 144 -8.94 -17.84 -1.18
N GLY A 145 -8.16 -18.37 -0.23
CA GLY A 145 -8.67 -19.16 0.88
C GLY A 145 -9.66 -18.40 1.77
N TYR A 146 -9.41 -17.09 1.99
CA TYR A 146 -10.33 -16.23 2.72
C TYR A 146 -11.68 -16.10 1.99
N TYR A 147 -11.65 -15.75 0.71
CA TYR A 147 -12.89 -15.58 -0.07
C TYR A 147 -13.65 -16.87 -0.32
N ASN A 148 -12.94 -17.99 -0.49
CA ASN A 148 -13.56 -19.31 -0.58
C ASN A 148 -14.29 -19.70 0.72
N LYS A 149 -13.77 -19.30 1.88
CA LYS A 149 -14.42 -19.51 3.17
C LYS A 149 -15.69 -18.65 3.32
N VAL A 150 -15.64 -17.40 2.85
CA VAL A 150 -16.75 -16.43 3.01
C VAL A 150 -17.87 -16.68 2.00
N TYR A 151 -17.52 -16.93 0.73
CA TYR A 151 -18.47 -16.97 -0.40
C TYR A 151 -18.66 -18.37 -1.00
N GLY A 152 -17.90 -19.37 -0.55
CA GLY A 152 -17.82 -20.67 -1.20
C GLY A 152 -16.84 -20.67 -2.38
N LYS A 153 -16.29 -21.85 -2.70
CA LYS A 153 -15.37 -22.03 -3.85
C LYS A 153 -16.09 -21.69 -5.15
N GLY A 154 -15.54 -20.72 -5.90
CA GLY A 154 -16.16 -20.21 -7.15
C GLY A 154 -17.35 -19.26 -6.93
N GLY A 155 -17.71 -18.92 -5.68
CA GLY A 155 -18.80 -18.01 -5.34
C GLY A 155 -18.45 -16.52 -5.40
N TRP A 156 -17.22 -16.17 -5.76
CA TRP A 156 -16.74 -14.78 -5.84
C TRP A 156 -16.04 -14.48 -7.16
N LYS A 157 -15.99 -13.20 -7.52
CA LYS A 157 -15.45 -12.68 -8.79
C LYS A 157 -14.50 -11.51 -8.51
N ALA A 158 -13.77 -11.03 -9.51
CA ALA A 158 -12.94 -9.85 -9.40
C ALA A 158 -13.72 -8.63 -8.87
N THR A 159 -14.97 -8.46 -9.28
CA THR A 159 -15.85 -7.39 -8.79
C THR A 159 -16.26 -7.53 -7.33
N THR A 160 -16.24 -8.74 -6.76
CA THR A 160 -16.52 -8.97 -5.33
C THR A 160 -15.42 -8.36 -4.45
N VAL A 161 -14.17 -8.40 -4.94
CA VAL A 161 -12.96 -7.98 -4.21
C VAL A 161 -12.39 -6.66 -4.74
N ILE A 162 -13.16 -5.93 -5.54
CA ILE A 162 -12.65 -4.77 -6.30
C ILE A 162 -12.14 -3.63 -5.41
N SER A 163 -12.60 -3.52 -4.17
CA SER A 163 -12.14 -2.54 -3.19
C SER A 163 -10.67 -2.68 -2.82
N LEU A 164 -10.09 -3.89 -2.95
CA LEU A 164 -8.66 -4.12 -2.75
C LEU A 164 -7.79 -3.31 -3.72
N SER A 165 -8.34 -2.98 -4.90
CA SER A 165 -7.65 -2.15 -5.90
C SER A 165 -7.23 -0.78 -5.38
N ILE A 166 -7.98 -0.25 -4.42
CA ILE A 166 -7.78 1.08 -3.84
C ILE A 166 -7.37 1.04 -2.36
N GLY A 167 -6.93 -0.13 -1.87
CA GLY A 167 -6.47 -0.30 -0.50
C GLY A 167 -7.57 -0.26 0.55
N GLN A 168 -8.77 -0.70 0.17
CA GLN A 168 -9.94 -0.83 1.05
C GLN A 168 -10.43 -2.28 1.08
N GLY A 169 -11.60 -2.51 1.68
CA GLY A 169 -12.11 -3.86 1.91
C GLY A 169 -11.43 -4.50 3.11
N GLU A 170 -10.93 -5.71 2.94
CA GLU A 170 -10.38 -6.52 4.03
C GLU A 170 -8.89 -6.22 4.33
N ILE A 171 -8.24 -5.34 3.55
CA ILE A 171 -6.83 -4.98 3.78
C ILE A 171 -6.68 -4.21 5.10
N GLY A 172 -5.81 -4.70 5.97
CA GLY A 172 -5.37 -3.99 7.16
C GLY A 172 -3.84 -3.92 7.23
N THR A 173 -3.28 -2.72 7.35
CA THR A 173 -1.84 -2.48 7.41
C THR A 173 -1.49 -1.54 8.55
N THR A 174 -0.35 -1.74 9.20
CA THR A 174 0.11 -0.81 10.24
C THR A 174 0.82 0.39 9.62
N PRO A 175 0.92 1.53 10.31
CA PRO A 175 1.75 2.66 9.86
C PRO A 175 3.21 2.26 9.58
N LEU A 176 3.76 1.28 10.29
CA LEU A 176 5.11 0.75 10.01
C LEU A 176 5.19 0.12 8.61
N HIS A 177 4.17 -0.65 8.19
CA HIS A 177 4.13 -1.17 6.82
C HIS A 177 4.07 -0.05 5.78
N MET A 178 3.33 1.03 6.05
CA MET A 178 3.25 2.18 5.14
C MET A 178 4.58 2.91 5.03
N ALA A 179 5.30 3.10 6.14
CA ALA A 179 6.65 3.66 6.14
C ALA A 179 7.63 2.74 5.36
N ASN A 180 7.52 1.42 5.56
CA ASN A 180 8.30 0.43 4.82
C ASN A 180 8.02 0.47 3.31
N LEU A 181 6.76 0.68 2.89
CA LEU A 181 6.42 0.89 1.47
C LEU A 181 7.13 2.10 0.89
N CYS A 182 7.16 3.23 1.62
CA CYS A 182 7.88 4.44 1.18
C CYS A 182 9.39 4.15 1.00
N ALA A 183 10.00 3.45 1.96
CA ALA A 183 11.40 3.03 1.87
C ALA A 183 11.64 2.10 0.68
N THR A 184 10.75 1.13 0.43
CA THR A 184 10.82 0.19 -0.68
C THR A 184 10.75 0.90 -2.04
N ILE A 185 9.86 1.88 -2.19
CA ILE A 185 9.74 2.68 -3.43
C ILE A 185 10.98 3.56 -3.61
N ALA A 186 11.47 4.21 -2.54
CA ALA A 186 12.67 5.04 -2.57
C ALA A 186 13.90 4.24 -2.97
N SER A 187 14.02 3.00 -2.49
CA SER A 187 15.12 2.07 -2.81
C SER A 187 14.94 1.31 -4.14
N ARG A 188 13.83 1.55 -4.87
CA ARG A 188 13.54 0.90 -6.15
C ARG A 188 13.41 -0.63 -6.03
N GLY A 189 12.68 -1.11 -5.01
CA GLY A 189 12.25 -2.51 -4.93
C GLY A 189 12.88 -3.36 -3.83
N PHE A 190 13.57 -2.76 -2.88
CA PHE A 190 14.01 -3.47 -1.68
C PHE A 190 13.81 -2.64 -0.41
N TYR A 191 13.84 -3.29 0.73
CA TYR A 191 13.84 -2.67 2.04
C TYR A 191 14.75 -3.42 3.01
N TYR A 192 15.13 -2.76 4.08
CA TYR A 192 15.72 -3.40 5.26
C TYR A 192 14.65 -3.52 6.34
N ILE A 193 14.75 -4.54 7.18
CA ILE A 193 13.81 -4.67 8.30
C ILE A 193 13.92 -3.41 9.18
N PRO A 194 12.81 -2.67 9.41
CA PRO A 194 12.82 -1.48 10.26
C PRO A 194 13.26 -1.83 11.69
N HIS A 195 14.15 -1.03 12.27
CA HIS A 195 14.66 -1.24 13.63
C HIS A 195 15.09 0.09 14.27
N ILE A 196 15.09 0.13 15.60
CA ILE A 196 15.51 1.29 16.40
C ILE A 196 16.96 1.16 16.85
N VAL A 197 17.36 -0.06 17.24
CA VAL A 197 18.69 -0.31 17.77
C VAL A 197 19.73 -0.08 16.68
N LYS A 198 20.69 0.79 16.96
CA LYS A 198 21.82 1.12 16.08
C LYS A 198 23.07 0.42 16.56
N ASP A 199 23.95 0.02 15.63
CA ASP A 199 25.30 -0.44 15.98
C ASP A 199 26.03 0.63 16.82
N SER A 200 26.71 0.18 17.87
CA SER A 200 27.65 0.98 18.68
C SER A 200 28.85 0.13 19.04
N ASP A 201 29.88 0.74 19.62
CA ASP A 201 31.14 0.06 19.99
C ASP A 201 30.93 -1.16 20.91
N ASN A 202 29.81 -1.21 21.63
CA ASN A 202 29.48 -2.26 22.58
C ASN A 202 28.24 -3.10 22.21
N VAL A 203 27.53 -2.78 21.12
CA VAL A 203 26.31 -3.47 20.71
C VAL A 203 26.33 -3.66 19.20
N SER A 204 26.39 -4.92 18.77
CA SER A 204 26.22 -5.30 17.38
C SER A 204 24.77 -5.65 17.11
N ILE A 205 24.17 -5.05 16.10
CA ILE A 205 22.81 -5.39 15.68
C ILE A 205 22.77 -6.76 14.98
N ASP A 206 21.62 -7.42 15.08
CA ASP A 206 21.38 -8.69 14.40
C ASP A 206 21.62 -8.50 12.87
N PRO A 207 22.40 -9.39 12.25
CA PRO A 207 22.69 -9.34 10.81
C PRO A 207 21.44 -9.23 9.92
N LYS A 208 20.30 -9.78 10.35
CA LYS A 208 19.02 -9.69 9.62
C LYS A 208 18.61 -8.25 9.26
N TYR A 209 19.01 -7.25 10.07
CA TYR A 209 18.71 -5.84 9.83
C TYR A 209 19.58 -5.20 8.74
N LYS A 210 20.68 -5.88 8.38
CA LYS A 210 21.60 -5.45 7.31
C LYS A 210 21.32 -6.14 5.97
N GLU A 211 20.38 -7.08 5.94
CA GLU A 211 19.99 -7.82 4.75
C GLU A 211 18.90 -7.11 3.95
N LYS A 212 19.09 -7.01 2.63
CA LYS A 212 18.08 -6.49 1.71
C LYS A 212 16.96 -7.51 1.52
N ARG A 213 15.73 -7.07 1.66
CA ARG A 213 14.52 -7.81 1.33
C ARG A 213 13.97 -7.27 0.01
N TYR A 214 14.01 -8.09 -1.04
CA TYR A 214 13.56 -7.69 -2.36
C TYR A 214 12.08 -7.97 -2.57
N THR A 215 11.40 -7.05 -3.26
CA THR A 215 10.08 -7.30 -3.80
C THR A 215 10.16 -8.25 -5.00
N MET A 216 9.03 -8.84 -5.38
CA MET A 216 8.92 -9.66 -6.59
C MET A 216 8.74 -8.82 -7.86
N VAL A 217 8.81 -7.49 -7.75
CA VAL A 217 8.62 -6.54 -8.86
C VAL A 217 9.99 -6.07 -9.37
N ASP A 218 10.18 -6.11 -10.68
CA ASP A 218 11.40 -5.64 -11.33
C ASP A 218 11.67 -4.15 -11.04
N THR A 219 12.92 -3.83 -10.79
CA THR A 219 13.37 -2.47 -10.44
C THR A 219 13.03 -1.43 -11.51
N THR A 220 12.94 -1.82 -12.78
CA THR A 220 12.62 -0.94 -13.92
C THR A 220 11.19 -0.37 -13.89
N HIS A 221 10.31 -0.94 -13.07
CA HIS A 221 8.93 -0.45 -12.91
C HIS A 221 8.82 0.70 -11.90
N PHE A 222 9.71 0.77 -10.92
CA PHE A 222 9.66 1.78 -9.85
C PHE A 222 9.79 3.23 -10.35
N PRO A 223 10.70 3.58 -11.29
CA PRO A 223 10.78 4.93 -11.83
C PRO A 223 9.46 5.45 -12.40
N LYS A 224 8.65 4.57 -13.03
CA LYS A 224 7.34 4.91 -13.61
C LYS A 224 6.33 5.32 -12.52
N VAL A 225 6.36 4.61 -11.39
CA VAL A 225 5.52 4.95 -10.22
C VAL A 225 6.01 6.24 -9.57
N VAL A 226 7.31 6.40 -9.41
CA VAL A 226 7.91 7.63 -8.86
C VAL A 226 7.59 8.85 -9.74
N GLY A 227 7.59 8.71 -11.07
CA GLY A 227 7.15 9.77 -12.00
C GLY A 227 5.71 10.23 -11.71
N GLY A 228 4.79 9.29 -11.49
CA GLY A 228 3.42 9.62 -11.08
C GLY A 228 3.34 10.28 -9.70
N MET A 229 4.16 9.84 -8.73
CA MET A 229 4.25 10.44 -7.39
C MET A 229 4.85 11.85 -7.45
N TYR A 230 5.85 12.09 -8.30
CA TYR A 230 6.40 13.41 -8.55
C TYR A 230 5.33 14.36 -9.09
N ARG A 231 4.60 13.93 -10.10
CA ARG A 231 3.50 14.71 -10.68
C ARG A 231 2.37 14.99 -9.69
N ALA A 232 2.09 14.08 -8.76
CA ALA A 232 1.08 14.29 -7.72
C ALA A 232 1.39 15.50 -6.83
N VAL A 233 2.67 15.79 -6.59
CA VAL A 233 3.14 16.93 -5.77
C VAL A 233 3.45 18.16 -6.63
N ASN A 234 4.20 17.98 -7.72
CA ASN A 234 4.87 19.10 -8.42
C ASN A 234 4.13 19.62 -9.67
N SER A 235 2.97 19.07 -10.03
CA SER A 235 2.22 19.53 -11.22
C SER A 235 1.53 20.90 -11.07
N GLY A 236 1.67 21.55 -9.91
CA GLY A 236 1.05 22.85 -9.63
C GLY A 236 -0.43 22.77 -9.23
N PHE A 237 -0.89 23.81 -8.57
CA PHE A 237 -2.27 23.92 -8.10
C PHE A 237 -3.23 24.03 -9.31
N GLY A 238 -4.26 23.21 -9.35
CA GLY A 238 -5.25 23.21 -10.44
C GLY A 238 -4.94 22.28 -11.62
N SER A 239 -3.73 21.71 -11.72
CA SER A 239 -3.38 20.76 -12.79
C SER A 239 -3.74 19.30 -12.49
N GLY A 240 -4.38 19.02 -11.33
CA GLY A 240 -4.85 17.69 -10.92
C GLY A 240 -3.90 16.92 -10.00
N GLY A 241 -2.77 17.50 -9.59
CA GLY A 241 -1.89 16.91 -8.58
C GLY A 241 -2.56 16.87 -7.21
N THR A 242 -2.89 15.68 -6.72
CA THR A 242 -3.67 15.51 -5.47
C THR A 242 -2.89 15.82 -4.21
N ALA A 243 -1.56 15.93 -4.29
CA ALA A 243 -0.64 16.19 -3.16
C ALA A 243 0.11 17.52 -3.31
N SER A 244 -0.37 18.46 -4.14
CA SER A 244 0.32 19.74 -4.44
C SER A 244 0.57 20.61 -3.20
N ILE A 245 -0.21 20.45 -2.13
CA ILE A 245 0.02 21.12 -0.84
C ILE A 245 1.36 20.73 -0.18
N ALA A 246 1.93 19.58 -0.56
CA ALA A 246 3.22 19.12 -0.05
C ALA A 246 4.42 19.66 -0.86
N ALA A 247 4.19 20.46 -1.90
CA ALA A 247 5.28 21.05 -2.68
C ALA A 247 6.07 22.06 -1.83
N VAL A 248 7.40 21.99 -1.92
CA VAL A 248 8.32 22.92 -1.25
C VAL A 248 9.31 23.42 -2.29
N ASP A 249 9.46 24.74 -2.37
CA ASP A 249 10.37 25.35 -3.34
C ASP A 249 11.80 24.86 -3.16
N GLY A 250 12.43 24.46 -4.28
CA GLY A 250 13.79 23.93 -4.29
C GLY A 250 13.93 22.47 -3.88
N LEU A 251 12.81 21.75 -3.58
CA LEU A 251 12.83 20.33 -3.26
C LEU A 251 11.95 19.51 -4.21
N GLU A 252 12.50 18.41 -4.71
CA GLU A 252 11.76 17.43 -5.51
C GLU A 252 11.09 16.40 -4.57
N ILE A 253 9.86 16.70 -4.15
CA ILE A 253 9.08 15.80 -3.29
C ILE A 253 8.22 14.88 -4.17
N CYS A 254 8.26 13.58 -3.88
CA CYS A 254 7.39 12.58 -4.48
C CYS A 254 6.41 12.07 -3.43
N GLY A 255 5.12 12.06 -3.73
CA GLY A 255 4.11 11.69 -2.75
C GLY A 255 2.86 11.05 -3.35
N LYS A 256 2.04 10.47 -2.47
CA LYS A 256 0.72 9.95 -2.80
C LYS A 256 -0.24 10.21 -1.63
N THR A 257 -1.37 10.82 -1.94
CA THR A 257 -2.47 10.95 -0.97
C THR A 257 -3.16 9.61 -0.69
N GLY A 258 -3.58 9.40 0.54
CA GLY A 258 -4.33 8.24 1.02
C GLY A 258 -5.61 8.61 1.72
#